data_3b12ca1355f17c63b3c5331af0f5ebd2
#
_entry.id   3b12ca1355f17c63b3c5331af0f5ebd2
#
_cell.length_a   1.000
_cell.length_b   1.000
_cell.length_c   1.000
_cell.angle_alpha   90.00
_cell.angle_beta   90.00
_cell.angle_gamma   90.00
#
_symmetry.space_group_name_H-M   'P 1'
#
loop_
_entity.id
_entity.type
_entity.pdbx_description
1 polymer ?
#
loop_
_entity_poly.entity_id
_entity_poly.type
_entity_poly.pdbx_seq_one_letter_code
_entity_poly.pdbx_strand_id
1 'polypeptide(L)'
;MKSFKVHTINRHRQEIDGKGITTLIGLAGCSLQCKYCINKEMLRIHPIKEYTEDELVSAVMIDWCYFIATGGGVTFGGGEPLLQSEMILKFMDILPENIKVNIETSLNCDNEYVEHIINYADELFIDIKSMKEDIYREYTGKSSELTRKWLEYIVTHNLQDKCVIRIPKIPNYTSKEDVLYSVQYFRKMGFEKIDLFDYIFNT
;
A
#
# COMPACT_ATOMS: atom_id res chain seq x y z
N MET A 1 1.31 -19.46 -16.70
CA MET A 1 2.23 -18.65 -15.87
C MET A 1 1.38 -17.66 -15.09
N LYS A 2 1.74 -17.34 -13.85
CA LYS A 2 1.09 -16.23 -13.11
C LYS A 2 1.57 -14.93 -13.75
N SER A 3 0.72 -13.90 -13.76
CA SER A 3 1.02 -12.57 -14.29
C SER A 3 0.52 -11.50 -13.35
N PHE A 4 1.16 -10.33 -13.37
CA PHE A 4 0.62 -9.15 -12.70
C PHE A 4 -0.67 -8.71 -13.38
N LYS A 5 -1.69 -8.42 -12.58
CA LYS A 5 -2.94 -7.82 -13.03
C LYS A 5 -2.86 -6.31 -12.77
N VAL A 6 -2.43 -5.57 -13.79
CA VAL A 6 -2.18 -4.14 -13.70
C VAL A 6 -3.37 -3.35 -14.22
N HIS A 7 -3.85 -2.39 -13.45
CA HIS A 7 -4.89 -1.46 -13.87
C HIS A 7 -4.28 -0.18 -14.44
N THR A 8 -3.23 0.35 -13.80
CA THR A 8 -2.56 1.57 -14.24
C THR A 8 -1.07 1.57 -13.90
N ILE A 9 -0.30 2.33 -14.68
CA ILE A 9 1.09 2.71 -14.37
C ILE A 9 1.16 4.23 -14.43
N ASN A 10 1.33 4.87 -13.27
CA ASN A 10 1.43 6.32 -13.14
C ASN A 10 2.88 6.71 -12.86
N ARG A 11 3.51 7.33 -13.85
CA ARG A 11 4.93 7.67 -13.80
C ARG A 11 5.17 9.06 -13.21
N HIS A 12 6.41 9.29 -12.76
CA HIS A 12 6.92 10.59 -12.32
C HIS A 12 6.14 11.18 -11.14
N ARG A 13 5.75 10.34 -10.19
CA ARG A 13 5.15 10.78 -8.94
C ARG A 13 6.23 11.39 -8.04
N GLN A 14 5.97 12.55 -7.45
CA GLN A 14 6.97 13.29 -6.68
C GLN A 14 6.60 13.28 -5.19
N GLU A 15 7.36 12.53 -4.38
CA GLU A 15 7.26 12.47 -2.91
C GLU A 15 5.85 12.16 -2.35
N ILE A 16 4.98 11.53 -3.14
CA ILE A 16 3.62 11.16 -2.73
C ILE A 16 3.57 9.70 -2.26
N ASP A 17 4.23 8.82 -3.02
CA ASP A 17 4.14 7.37 -2.87
C ASP A 17 5.53 6.78 -2.55
N GLY A 18 6.41 7.56 -1.93
CA GLY A 18 7.79 7.24 -1.62
C GLY A 18 8.70 8.44 -1.80
N LYS A 19 9.96 8.29 -1.41
CA LYS A 19 10.97 9.33 -1.53
C LYS A 19 11.36 9.54 -3.00
N GLY A 20 11.60 10.80 -3.38
CA GLY A 20 12.07 11.17 -4.72
C GLY A 20 10.98 10.99 -5.79
N ILE A 21 11.40 10.60 -7.00
CA ILE A 21 10.48 10.33 -8.12
C ILE A 21 10.17 8.83 -8.15
N THR A 22 8.88 8.49 -8.09
CA THR A 22 8.41 7.10 -8.13
C THR A 22 7.52 6.84 -9.35
N THR A 23 7.38 5.57 -9.69
CA THR A 23 6.35 5.07 -10.62
C THR A 23 5.38 4.20 -9.84
N LEU A 24 4.11 4.64 -9.74
CA LEU A 24 3.05 3.89 -9.08
C LEU A 24 2.45 2.86 -10.04
N ILE A 25 2.47 1.60 -9.64
CA ILE A 25 1.80 0.48 -10.31
C ILE A 25 0.51 0.19 -9.54
N GLY A 26 -0.62 0.57 -10.12
CA GLY A 26 -1.93 0.27 -9.59
C GLY A 26 -2.38 -1.13 -9.96
N LEU A 27 -2.38 -2.04 -8.98
CA LEU A 27 -2.78 -3.43 -9.15
C LEU A 27 -4.29 -3.61 -9.02
N ALA A 28 -4.86 -4.53 -9.80
CA ALA A 28 -6.28 -4.89 -9.77
C ALA A 28 -6.59 -5.89 -8.66
N GLY A 29 -7.77 -5.74 -8.06
CA GLY A 29 -8.28 -6.57 -6.96
C GLY A 29 -8.02 -5.93 -5.60
N CYS A 30 -8.99 -6.05 -4.70
CA CYS A 30 -8.88 -5.62 -3.32
C CYS A 30 -9.69 -6.53 -2.40
N SER A 31 -9.17 -6.80 -1.21
CA SER A 31 -9.87 -7.56 -0.17
C SER A 31 -10.98 -6.74 0.50
N LEU A 32 -10.87 -5.41 0.50
CA LEU A 32 -11.82 -4.48 1.12
C LEU A 32 -12.84 -3.95 0.11
N GLN A 33 -13.96 -3.43 0.65
CA GLN A 33 -15.04 -2.79 -0.10
C GLN A 33 -15.33 -1.39 0.47
N CYS A 34 -14.29 -0.57 0.62
CA CYS A 34 -14.40 0.75 1.21
C CYS A 34 -15.47 1.60 0.52
N LYS A 35 -16.37 2.23 1.33
CA LYS A 35 -17.53 2.99 0.82
C LYS A 35 -17.14 4.15 -0.10
N TYR A 36 -16.04 4.84 0.22
CA TYR A 36 -15.53 5.97 -0.56
C TYR A 36 -14.20 5.63 -1.27
N CYS A 37 -14.06 4.38 -1.77
CA CYS A 37 -12.87 4.00 -2.50
C CYS A 37 -12.71 4.88 -3.75
N ILE A 38 -11.57 5.58 -3.86
CA ILE A 38 -11.24 6.39 -5.04
C ILE A 38 -10.86 5.52 -6.24
N ASN A 39 -10.43 4.28 -5.97
CA ASN A 39 -9.99 3.31 -6.97
C ASN A 39 -11.07 2.24 -7.21
N LYS A 40 -12.35 2.61 -7.27
CA LYS A 40 -13.47 1.64 -7.41
C LYS A 40 -13.31 0.70 -8.60
N GLU A 41 -12.72 1.18 -9.68
CA GLU A 41 -12.47 0.41 -10.90
C GLU A 41 -11.43 -0.71 -10.67
N MET A 42 -10.51 -0.50 -9.73
CA MET A 42 -9.46 -1.47 -9.36
C MET A 42 -9.94 -2.55 -8.39
N LEU A 43 -11.14 -2.40 -7.78
CA LEU A 43 -11.65 -3.40 -6.82
C LEU A 43 -11.96 -4.75 -7.47
N ARG A 44 -12.27 -4.75 -8.76
CA ARG A 44 -12.51 -5.96 -9.53
C ARG A 44 -11.21 -6.47 -10.11
N ILE A 45 -11.06 -7.79 -10.17
CA ILE A 45 -9.93 -8.43 -10.83
C ILE A 45 -10.17 -8.40 -12.36
N HIS A 46 -10.30 -7.21 -12.89
CA HIS A 46 -10.33 -6.97 -14.34
C HIS A 46 -9.15 -6.06 -14.69
N PRO A 47 -7.98 -6.63 -14.98
CA PRO A 47 -6.82 -5.83 -15.36
C PRO A 47 -7.06 -5.15 -16.70
N ILE A 48 -6.50 -3.96 -16.88
CA ILE A 48 -6.40 -3.34 -18.19
C ILE A 48 -5.33 -4.09 -19.00
N LYS A 49 -4.25 -4.52 -18.33
CA LYS A 49 -3.17 -5.27 -18.92
C LYS A 49 -2.56 -6.26 -17.94
N GLU A 50 -2.17 -7.42 -18.44
CA GLU A 50 -1.35 -8.38 -17.71
C GLU A 50 0.11 -8.24 -18.13
N TYR A 51 1.02 -8.42 -17.14
CA TYR A 51 2.47 -8.36 -17.34
C TYR A 51 3.12 -9.54 -16.64
N THR A 52 4.11 -10.12 -17.29
CA THR A 52 5.11 -10.92 -16.58
C THR A 52 5.99 -10.03 -15.73
N GLU A 53 6.78 -10.59 -14.81
CA GLU A 53 7.74 -9.84 -14.01
C GLU A 53 8.76 -9.10 -14.89
N ASP A 54 9.32 -9.74 -15.92
CA ASP A 54 10.29 -9.14 -16.85
C ASP A 54 9.69 -7.99 -17.67
N GLU A 55 8.44 -8.16 -18.16
CA GLU A 55 7.74 -7.11 -18.89
C GLU A 55 7.46 -5.90 -18.00
N LEU A 56 7.10 -6.13 -16.72
CA LEU A 56 6.82 -5.03 -15.81
C LEU A 56 8.10 -4.29 -15.39
N VAL A 57 9.20 -5.02 -15.12
CA VAL A 57 10.51 -4.40 -14.88
C VAL A 57 10.92 -3.57 -16.10
N SER A 58 10.82 -4.12 -17.31
CA SER A 58 11.14 -3.37 -18.54
C SER A 58 10.29 -2.11 -18.68
N ALA A 59 9.00 -2.16 -18.32
CA ALA A 59 8.09 -1.02 -18.39
C ALA A 59 8.44 0.10 -17.42
N VAL A 60 8.94 -0.20 -16.22
CA VAL A 60 9.30 0.81 -15.22
C VAL A 60 10.74 1.31 -15.36
N MET A 61 11.64 0.49 -15.92
CA MET A 61 13.06 0.85 -16.09
C MET A 61 13.32 1.96 -17.12
N ILE A 62 12.31 2.36 -17.89
CA ILE A 62 12.40 3.58 -18.70
C ILE A 62 12.53 4.85 -17.82
N ASP A 63 12.15 4.77 -16.53
CA ASP A 63 12.30 5.85 -15.55
C ASP A 63 13.60 5.75 -14.72
N TRP A 64 14.49 4.82 -15.04
CA TRP A 64 15.70 4.51 -14.29
C TRP A 64 16.52 5.74 -13.92
N CYS A 65 16.73 6.66 -14.87
CA CYS A 65 17.51 7.89 -14.62
C CYS A 65 16.90 8.76 -13.52
N TYR A 66 15.56 8.82 -13.46
CA TYR A 66 14.85 9.57 -12.40
C TYR A 66 14.98 8.88 -11.05
N PHE A 67 14.87 7.56 -11.01
CA PHE A 67 15.03 6.79 -9.78
C PHE A 67 16.42 6.99 -9.17
N ILE A 68 17.47 6.85 -9.97
CA ILE A 68 18.85 7.03 -9.51
C ILE A 68 19.12 8.47 -9.08
N ALA A 69 18.68 9.45 -9.86
CA ALA A 69 18.93 10.87 -9.57
C ALA A 69 18.26 11.35 -8.27
N THR A 70 17.14 10.74 -7.87
CA THR A 70 16.34 11.22 -6.74
C THR A 70 16.28 10.24 -5.55
N GLY A 71 16.83 9.03 -5.71
CA GLY A 71 16.69 7.94 -4.73
C GLY A 71 15.25 7.40 -4.65
N GLY A 72 14.50 7.53 -5.73
CA GLY A 72 13.14 7.02 -5.88
C GLY A 72 13.07 5.56 -6.35
N GLY A 73 11.94 5.16 -6.93
CA GLY A 73 11.74 3.79 -7.38
C GLY A 73 10.32 3.45 -7.78
N VAL A 74 9.87 2.27 -7.44
CA VAL A 74 8.57 1.73 -7.81
C VAL A 74 7.68 1.61 -6.57
N THR A 75 6.42 1.99 -6.69
CA THR A 75 5.42 1.81 -5.63
C THR A 75 4.29 0.93 -6.15
N PHE A 76 3.98 -0.15 -5.45
CA PHE A 76 2.81 -0.97 -5.72
C PHE A 76 1.65 -0.51 -4.85
N GLY A 77 0.50 -0.24 -5.47
CA GLY A 77 -0.71 0.23 -4.81
C GLY A 77 -1.96 -0.05 -5.64
N GLY A 78 -2.97 0.80 -5.54
CA GLY A 78 -4.20 0.73 -6.34
C GLY A 78 -5.34 0.01 -5.63
N GLY A 79 -5.51 -1.30 -5.86
CA GLY A 79 -6.36 -2.17 -5.05
C GLY A 79 -5.64 -2.58 -3.76
N GLU A 80 -5.50 -3.88 -3.51
CA GLU A 80 -4.65 -4.40 -2.43
C GLU A 80 -3.47 -5.17 -3.05
N PRO A 81 -2.27 -4.59 -3.10
CA PRO A 81 -1.12 -5.20 -3.76
C PRO A 81 -0.69 -6.53 -3.14
N LEU A 82 -0.94 -6.74 -1.83
CA LEU A 82 -0.61 -7.99 -1.16
C LEU A 82 -1.38 -9.21 -1.70
N LEU A 83 -2.45 -9.01 -2.47
CA LEU A 83 -3.10 -10.10 -3.21
C LEU A 83 -2.20 -10.67 -4.33
N GLN A 84 -1.21 -9.90 -4.77
CA GLN A 84 -0.26 -10.28 -5.81
C GLN A 84 1.18 -10.36 -5.28
N SER A 85 1.35 -10.60 -3.98
CA SER A 85 2.64 -10.58 -3.28
C SER A 85 3.68 -11.55 -3.87
N GLU A 86 3.29 -12.74 -4.35
CA GLU A 86 4.21 -13.65 -5.05
C GLU A 86 4.86 -12.99 -6.28
N MET A 87 4.05 -12.29 -7.07
CA MET A 87 4.55 -11.62 -8.26
C MET A 87 5.41 -10.40 -7.91
N ILE A 88 5.08 -9.68 -6.83
CA ILE A 88 5.88 -8.55 -6.34
C ILE A 88 7.26 -9.04 -5.90
N LEU A 89 7.35 -10.16 -5.20
CA LEU A 89 8.65 -10.74 -4.81
C LEU A 89 9.49 -11.10 -6.04
N LYS A 90 8.91 -11.77 -7.04
CA LYS A 90 9.63 -12.10 -8.29
C LYS A 90 10.10 -10.84 -9.03
N PHE A 91 9.30 -9.78 -9.02
CA PHE A 91 9.70 -8.49 -9.56
C PHE A 91 10.89 -7.89 -8.79
N MET A 92 10.87 -7.96 -7.45
CA MET A 92 11.96 -7.47 -6.60
C MET A 92 13.26 -8.26 -6.83
N ASP A 93 13.17 -9.56 -7.07
CA ASP A 93 14.34 -10.44 -7.33
C ASP A 93 15.12 -10.06 -8.60
N ILE A 94 14.45 -9.46 -9.60
CA ILE A 94 15.07 -9.09 -10.87
C ILE A 94 15.26 -7.57 -11.05
N LEU A 95 14.70 -6.76 -10.14
CA LEU A 95 14.90 -5.32 -10.15
C LEU A 95 16.32 -4.99 -9.65
N PRO A 96 17.05 -4.01 -10.24
CA PRO A 96 18.33 -3.58 -9.69
C PRO A 96 18.23 -3.14 -8.23
N GLU A 97 19.13 -3.61 -7.37
CA GLU A 97 19.13 -3.41 -5.90
C GLU A 97 19.08 -1.95 -5.44
N ASN A 98 19.52 -1.02 -6.30
CA ASN A 98 19.52 0.41 -5.99
C ASN A 98 18.21 1.13 -6.34
N ILE A 99 17.20 0.41 -6.84
CA ILE A 99 15.86 0.93 -7.09
C ILE A 99 14.96 0.55 -5.92
N LYS A 100 14.32 1.54 -5.31
CA LYS A 100 13.43 1.32 -4.18
C LYS A 100 12.11 0.67 -4.57
N VAL A 101 11.59 -0.20 -3.69
CA VAL A 101 10.26 -0.79 -3.83
C VAL A 101 9.43 -0.48 -2.60
N ASN A 102 8.36 0.28 -2.81
CA ASN A 102 7.43 0.70 -1.78
C ASN A 102 6.07 0.01 -1.98
N ILE A 103 5.32 -0.16 -0.90
CA ILE A 103 4.01 -0.82 -0.92
C ILE A 103 2.97 0.08 -0.23
N GLU A 104 1.88 0.39 -0.94
CA GLU A 104 0.69 1.02 -0.37
C GLU A 104 -0.36 -0.05 -0.08
N THR A 105 -0.64 -0.34 1.18
CA THR A 105 -1.48 -1.46 1.59
C THR A 105 -2.38 -1.14 2.78
N SER A 106 -3.51 -1.82 2.87
CA SER A 106 -4.35 -1.85 4.09
C SER A 106 -3.92 -2.95 5.07
N LEU A 107 -2.96 -3.80 4.70
CA LEU A 107 -2.58 -5.03 5.41
C LEU A 107 -3.75 -6.02 5.62
N ASN A 108 -4.89 -5.83 4.95
CA ASN A 108 -6.03 -6.75 5.09
C ASN A 108 -5.97 -7.88 4.07
N CYS A 109 -4.85 -8.60 4.07
CA CYS A 109 -4.59 -9.74 3.22
C CYS A 109 -3.74 -10.76 3.99
N ASP A 110 -3.92 -12.05 3.72
CA ASP A 110 -3.11 -13.11 4.31
C ASP A 110 -2.80 -14.18 3.25
N ASN A 111 -1.52 -14.36 3.00
CA ASN A 111 -0.95 -15.45 2.19
C ASN A 111 0.51 -15.65 2.61
N GLU A 112 1.12 -16.71 2.16
CA GLU A 112 2.49 -17.12 2.54
C GLU A 112 3.59 -16.10 2.17
N TYR A 113 3.31 -15.13 1.28
CA TYR A 113 4.30 -14.16 0.80
C TYR A 113 4.21 -12.80 1.50
N VAL A 114 3.15 -12.51 2.26
CA VAL A 114 2.95 -11.20 2.90
C VAL A 114 4.08 -10.85 3.85
N GLU A 115 4.53 -11.81 4.65
CA GLU A 115 5.66 -11.64 5.56
C GLU A 115 6.93 -11.21 4.82
N HIS A 116 7.23 -11.85 3.70
CA HIS A 116 8.39 -11.50 2.87
C HIS A 116 8.29 -10.08 2.32
N ILE A 117 7.10 -9.67 1.83
CA ILE A 117 6.88 -8.29 1.38
C ILE A 117 7.13 -7.29 2.51
N ILE A 118 6.58 -7.55 3.70
CA ILE A 118 6.79 -6.68 4.86
C ILE A 118 8.28 -6.55 5.20
N ASN A 119 9.05 -7.63 5.08
CA ASN A 119 10.48 -7.62 5.40
C ASN A 119 11.33 -6.94 4.32
N TYR A 120 11.04 -7.16 3.04
CA TYR A 120 11.90 -6.74 1.93
C TYR A 120 11.54 -5.39 1.31
N ALA A 121 10.29 -4.91 1.42
CA ALA A 121 9.93 -3.58 0.93
C ALA A 121 10.76 -2.49 1.62
N ASP A 122 11.14 -1.46 0.87
CA ASP A 122 11.89 -0.31 1.39
C ASP A 122 11.03 0.58 2.28
N GLU A 123 9.79 0.86 1.87
CA GLU A 123 8.83 1.63 2.66
C GLU A 123 7.42 1.05 2.52
N LEU A 124 6.68 1.06 3.63
CA LEU A 124 5.30 0.60 3.70
C LEU A 124 4.38 1.79 4.02
N PHE A 125 3.50 2.15 3.09
CA PHE A 125 2.42 3.10 3.31
C PHE A 125 1.18 2.34 3.75
N ILE A 126 0.87 2.38 5.05
CA ILE A 126 -0.19 1.56 5.64
C ILE A 126 -1.45 2.41 5.81
N ASP A 127 -2.44 2.15 4.98
CA ASP A 127 -3.72 2.85 4.97
C ASP A 127 -4.66 2.31 6.05
N ILE A 128 -4.73 2.99 7.17
CA ILE A 128 -5.59 2.64 8.31
C ILE A 128 -6.95 3.32 8.17
N LYS A 129 -8.00 2.53 8.00
CA LYS A 129 -9.37 3.08 7.87
C LYS A 129 -9.97 3.46 9.22
N SER A 130 -9.75 2.68 10.26
CA SER A 130 -10.01 2.99 11.68
C SER A 130 -9.35 1.91 12.56
N MET A 131 -8.98 2.26 13.78
CA MET A 131 -8.58 1.27 14.81
C MET A 131 -9.75 0.83 15.70
N LYS A 132 -10.94 1.40 15.50
CA LYS A 132 -12.19 0.90 16.09
C LYS A 132 -12.83 -0.11 15.14
N GLU A 133 -13.07 -1.32 15.61
CA GLU A 133 -13.54 -2.46 14.79
C GLU A 133 -14.92 -2.22 14.17
N ASP A 134 -15.83 -1.58 14.90
CA ASP A 134 -17.17 -1.22 14.43
C ASP A 134 -17.10 -0.29 13.21
N ILE A 135 -16.34 0.80 13.32
CA ILE A 135 -16.12 1.76 12.23
C ILE A 135 -15.38 1.09 11.06
N TYR A 136 -14.33 0.32 11.35
CA TYR A 136 -13.57 -0.38 10.31
C TYR A 136 -14.48 -1.30 9.49
N ARG A 137 -15.28 -2.12 10.17
CA ARG A 137 -16.21 -3.08 9.56
C ARG A 137 -17.32 -2.39 8.77
N GLU A 138 -17.92 -1.36 9.33
CA GLU A 138 -18.97 -0.60 8.65
C GLU A 138 -18.46 0.06 7.36
N TYR A 139 -17.26 0.64 7.41
CA TYR A 139 -16.66 1.35 6.29
C TYR A 139 -16.11 0.41 5.21
N THR A 140 -15.42 -0.67 5.60
CA THR A 140 -14.68 -1.55 4.67
C THR A 140 -15.43 -2.83 4.29
N GLY A 141 -16.44 -3.23 5.06
CA GLY A 141 -17.15 -4.50 4.92
C GLY A 141 -16.37 -5.73 5.42
N LYS A 142 -15.22 -5.53 6.12
CA LYS A 142 -14.32 -6.57 6.61
C LYS A 142 -13.89 -6.32 8.06
N SER A 143 -13.40 -7.38 8.73
CA SER A 143 -12.72 -7.26 10.03
C SER A 143 -11.32 -6.66 9.88
N SER A 144 -10.88 -5.90 10.89
CA SER A 144 -9.51 -5.40 11.00
C SER A 144 -8.49 -6.43 11.53
N GLU A 145 -8.91 -7.67 11.75
CA GLU A 145 -8.08 -8.72 12.38
C GLU A 145 -6.76 -8.95 11.64
N LEU A 146 -6.80 -9.11 10.31
CA LEU A 146 -5.57 -9.28 9.50
C LEU A 146 -4.67 -8.05 9.56
N THR A 147 -5.25 -6.85 9.47
CA THR A 147 -4.50 -5.60 9.61
C THR A 147 -3.78 -5.55 10.97
N ARG A 148 -4.47 -5.93 12.07
CA ARG A 148 -3.87 -5.98 13.41
C ARG A 148 -2.77 -7.05 13.52
N LYS A 149 -2.99 -8.24 12.97
CA LYS A 149 -1.99 -9.32 12.91
C LYS A 149 -0.67 -8.80 12.32
N TRP A 150 -0.73 -8.15 11.18
CA TRP A 150 0.47 -7.67 10.51
C TRP A 150 1.09 -6.43 11.17
N LEU A 151 0.30 -5.58 11.80
CA LEU A 151 0.83 -4.50 12.65
C LEU A 151 1.60 -5.04 13.85
N GLU A 152 1.10 -6.09 14.50
CA GLU A 152 1.81 -6.77 15.59
C GLU A 152 3.09 -7.42 15.10
N TYR A 153 3.07 -8.05 13.91
CA TYR A 153 4.28 -8.58 13.27
C TYR A 153 5.33 -7.48 13.05
N ILE A 154 4.95 -6.35 12.47
CA ILE A 154 5.84 -5.20 12.23
C ILE A 154 6.49 -4.73 13.55
N VAL A 155 5.71 -4.61 14.62
CA VAL A 155 6.20 -4.17 15.93
C VAL A 155 7.16 -5.20 16.55
N THR A 156 6.80 -6.48 16.52
CA THR A 156 7.64 -7.54 17.11
C THR A 156 8.97 -7.73 16.40
N HIS A 157 9.06 -7.33 15.13
CA HIS A 157 10.28 -7.39 14.32
C HIS A 157 11.01 -6.05 14.19
N ASN A 158 10.57 -4.99 14.91
CA ASN A 158 11.16 -3.65 14.91
C ASN A 158 11.24 -3.02 13.51
N LEU A 159 10.17 -3.13 12.72
CA LEU A 159 10.09 -2.64 11.35
C LEU A 159 9.33 -1.30 11.21
N GLN A 160 8.99 -0.64 12.34
CA GLN A 160 8.17 0.58 12.33
C GLN A 160 8.80 1.74 11.56
N ASP A 161 10.14 1.83 11.56
CA ASP A 161 10.89 2.95 10.95
C ASP A 161 10.67 3.08 9.45
N LYS A 162 10.36 1.97 8.77
CA LYS A 162 10.05 1.97 7.34
C LYS A 162 8.56 2.10 7.02
N CYS A 163 7.70 2.29 8.05
CA CYS A 163 6.27 2.39 7.89
C CYS A 163 5.79 3.84 8.00
N VAL A 164 4.94 4.26 7.08
CA VAL A 164 4.16 5.49 7.15
C VAL A 164 2.70 5.10 7.39
N ILE A 165 2.17 5.44 8.55
CA ILE A 165 0.77 5.18 8.90
C ILE A 165 -0.10 6.31 8.33
N ARG A 166 -0.95 6.00 7.38
CA ARG A 166 -1.88 6.94 6.74
C ARG A 166 -3.26 6.81 7.35
N ILE A 167 -3.73 7.87 8.01
CA ILE A 167 -5.03 7.90 8.71
C ILE A 167 -5.93 8.94 8.05
N PRO A 168 -6.91 8.52 7.26
CA PRO A 168 -7.89 9.44 6.66
C PRO A 168 -8.93 9.91 7.67
N LYS A 169 -9.35 11.16 7.57
CA LYS A 169 -10.63 11.62 8.13
C LYS A 169 -11.73 11.25 7.14
N ILE A 170 -12.52 10.25 7.50
CA ILE A 170 -13.56 9.71 6.63
C ILE A 170 -14.90 10.34 7.02
N PRO A 171 -15.47 11.27 6.20
CA PRO A 171 -16.76 11.88 6.49
C PRO A 171 -17.86 10.86 6.71
N ASN A 172 -18.72 11.13 7.68
CA ASN A 172 -19.83 10.26 8.14
C ASN A 172 -19.40 8.95 8.84
N TYR A 173 -18.11 8.63 8.91
CA TYR A 173 -17.60 7.41 9.55
C TYR A 173 -16.67 7.70 10.73
N THR A 174 -15.75 8.68 10.60
CA THR A 174 -14.81 8.99 11.67
C THR A 174 -15.02 10.39 12.23
N SER A 175 -15.13 10.50 13.56
CA SER A 175 -15.06 11.76 14.28
C SER A 175 -13.59 12.20 14.50
N LYS A 176 -13.38 13.42 15.02
CA LYS A 176 -12.04 13.86 15.43
C LYS A 176 -11.47 12.97 16.53
N GLU A 177 -12.31 12.52 17.44
CA GLU A 177 -11.95 11.63 18.55
C GLU A 177 -11.51 10.25 18.04
N ASP A 178 -12.14 9.72 16.99
CA ASP A 178 -11.77 8.43 16.36
C ASP A 178 -10.41 8.52 15.67
N VAL A 179 -10.15 9.62 14.97
CA VAL A 179 -8.85 9.89 14.36
C VAL A 179 -7.77 10.01 15.44
N LEU A 180 -8.03 10.80 16.50
CA LEU A 180 -7.10 10.96 17.61
C LEU A 180 -6.81 9.63 18.32
N TYR A 181 -7.84 8.82 18.54
CA TYR A 181 -7.68 7.47 19.09
C TYR A 181 -6.72 6.63 18.24
N SER A 182 -6.89 6.63 16.92
CA SER A 182 -6.01 5.90 16.00
C SER A 182 -4.57 6.43 16.08
N VAL A 183 -4.36 7.75 16.10
CA VAL A 183 -3.04 8.36 16.25
C VAL A 183 -2.36 7.92 17.57
N GLN A 184 -3.08 8.00 18.69
CA GLN A 184 -2.55 7.60 19.99
C GLN A 184 -2.21 6.10 20.02
N TYR A 185 -3.02 5.28 19.37
CA TYR A 185 -2.78 3.85 19.25
C TYR A 185 -1.43 3.57 18.56
N PHE A 186 -1.19 4.19 17.39
CA PHE A 186 0.05 3.97 16.64
C PHE A 186 1.27 4.56 17.34
N ARG A 187 1.13 5.73 17.99
CA ARG A 187 2.23 6.31 18.79
C ARG A 187 2.65 5.37 19.93
N LYS A 188 1.69 4.72 20.60
CA LYS A 188 1.99 3.73 21.65
C LYS A 188 2.67 2.47 21.11
N MET A 189 2.42 2.11 19.85
CA MET A 189 3.08 1.00 19.16
C MET A 189 4.47 1.37 18.61
N GLY A 190 4.93 2.61 18.77
CA GLY A 190 6.24 3.06 18.33
C GLY A 190 6.32 3.54 16.88
N PHE A 191 5.18 3.77 16.20
CA PHE A 191 5.19 4.36 14.85
C PHE A 191 5.37 5.88 14.94
N GLU A 192 6.41 6.40 14.29
CA GLU A 192 6.73 7.83 14.28
C GLU A 192 6.19 8.58 13.08
N LYS A 193 6.14 7.94 11.91
CA LYS A 193 5.65 8.55 10.68
C LYS A 193 4.14 8.34 10.56
N ILE A 194 3.36 9.36 10.90
CA ILE A 194 1.88 9.34 10.82
C ILE A 194 1.43 10.48 9.92
N ASP A 195 0.77 10.14 8.82
CA ASP A 195 0.16 11.05 7.87
C ASP A 195 -1.36 11.12 8.08
N LEU A 196 -1.86 12.33 8.32
CA LEU A 196 -3.29 12.62 8.51
C LEU A 196 -3.80 13.41 7.31
N PHE A 197 -4.82 12.92 6.65
CA PHE A 197 -5.37 13.60 5.50
C PHE A 197 -6.90 13.60 5.47
N ASP A 198 -7.45 14.64 4.84
CA ASP A 198 -8.89 14.72 4.60
C ASP A 198 -9.25 13.89 3.37
N TYR A 199 -10.32 13.11 3.49
CA TYR A 199 -10.79 12.28 2.39
C TYR A 199 -11.45 13.17 1.33
N ILE A 200 -10.90 13.17 0.12
CA ILE A 200 -11.45 13.93 -1.01
C ILE A 200 -12.32 12.98 -1.82
N PHE A 201 -13.59 13.31 -1.98
CA PHE A 201 -14.45 12.59 -2.94
C PHE A 201 -14.72 13.45 -4.15
N ASN A 202 -14.72 12.84 -5.30
CA ASN A 202 -15.39 13.41 -6.44
C ASN A 202 -16.89 13.15 -6.26
N THR A 203 -17.65 14.21 -5.96
CA THR A 203 -19.12 14.20 -5.94
C THR A 203 -19.66 13.96 -7.33
#